data_ef72f25189101ff6ccc78c8ed36b8e0d
#
_entry.id   ef72f25189101ff6ccc78c8ed36b8e0d
#
_cell.length_a   1.000
_cell.length_b   1.000
_cell.length_c   1.000
_cell.angle_alpha   90.00
_cell.angle_beta   90.00
_cell.angle_gamma   90.00
#
_symmetry.space_group_name_H-M   'P 1'
#
loop_
_entity.id
_entity.type
_entity.pdbx_description
1 polymer ?
#
loop_
_entity_poly.entity_id
_entity_poly.type
_entity_poly.pdbx_seq_one_letter_code
_entity_poly.pdbx_strand_id
1 'polypeptide(L)'
;MLDIKFIRENPDAVRENIKKKFQDAKLPLVDQVLALDEENRAAVSEANELRANRNALSKQVGMLMGQAKKDPSKLEEAEAVKAQVKANADRLAELEAKETELAQQIRHIMLQIPNIIDPSVPIGPDDSCNVEVQRFGEPVVPDFEIPYHTQIMESFNGIDMDAAGRVSGNGFYYLMGDIARLHEAVLAYARDFMINKGFTFCIPPFMIHGNVVEGVMSQTEMDAMMYKIEGEDLYLIGTSEHSMIGKFIDQIIPEESLPQTLTSYSPCFRKEKGAHGIEERGVYRIHQFEKQEMVVVCKPEDSMKWYEQMWRYSVELFRSLDIPVRQLECCSGDLADLKVKSCDIEAWSPRQQKYFEVCSCSNLGDAQARRLKMRVKGEKGTYLPHTLNNPVVAPPRMLIAFLENNLQADGTVKIPAVLQPYMGGTQMLTPKQ
;
A
#
# COMPACT_ATOMS: atom_id res chain seq x y z
N MET A 1 -10.04 -0.34 -3.90
CA MET A 1 -11.19 0.02 -4.78
C MET A 1 -12.40 -0.75 -4.29
N LEU A 2 -13.52 -0.10 -4.10
CA LEU A 2 -14.78 -0.76 -3.74
C LEU A 2 -15.33 -1.62 -4.89
N ASP A 3 -16.32 -2.46 -4.59
CA ASP A 3 -17.11 -3.15 -5.61
C ASP A 3 -18.20 -2.20 -6.16
N ILE A 4 -18.31 -2.08 -7.48
CA ILE A 4 -19.39 -1.26 -8.10
C ILE A 4 -20.78 -1.75 -7.71
N LYS A 5 -20.95 -3.06 -7.51
CA LYS A 5 -22.20 -3.64 -7.04
C LYS A 5 -22.51 -3.17 -5.62
N PHE A 6 -21.49 -3.11 -4.73
CA PHE A 6 -21.66 -2.58 -3.37
C PHE A 6 -22.10 -1.11 -3.39
N ILE A 7 -21.47 -0.28 -4.24
CA ILE A 7 -21.84 1.14 -4.37
C ILE A 7 -23.29 1.27 -4.85
N ARG A 8 -23.70 0.46 -5.82
CA ARG A 8 -25.06 0.45 -6.37
C ARG A 8 -26.12 0.08 -5.34
N GLU A 9 -25.81 -0.93 -4.51
CA GLU A 9 -26.73 -1.43 -3.48
C GLU A 9 -26.73 -0.55 -2.22
N ASN A 10 -25.61 0.17 -1.93
CA ASN A 10 -25.41 0.91 -0.69
C ASN A 10 -24.81 2.31 -0.92
N PRO A 11 -25.37 3.15 -1.81
CA PRO A 11 -24.77 4.44 -2.16
C PRO A 11 -24.67 5.40 -0.97
N ASP A 12 -25.64 5.37 -0.08
CA ASP A 12 -25.66 6.24 1.11
C ASP A 12 -24.59 5.85 2.14
N ALA A 13 -24.32 4.55 2.30
CA ALA A 13 -23.23 4.09 3.15
C ALA A 13 -21.86 4.58 2.63
N VAL A 14 -21.68 4.61 1.30
CA VAL A 14 -20.47 5.13 0.66
C VAL A 14 -20.35 6.65 0.88
N ARG A 15 -21.44 7.40 0.70
CA ARG A 15 -21.45 8.86 0.96
C ARG A 15 -21.17 9.17 2.43
N GLU A 16 -21.76 8.41 3.35
CA GLU A 16 -21.49 8.56 4.78
C GLU A 16 -20.02 8.28 5.11
N ASN A 17 -19.43 7.24 4.53
CA ASN A 17 -18.02 6.93 4.70
C ASN A 17 -17.11 8.05 4.18
N ILE A 18 -17.40 8.63 3.02
CA ILE A 18 -16.68 9.79 2.46
C ILE A 18 -16.72 10.96 3.44
N LYS A 19 -17.89 11.25 4.03
CA LYS A 19 -18.04 12.32 5.05
C LYS A 19 -17.25 12.00 6.32
N LYS A 20 -17.29 10.75 6.81
CA LYS A 20 -16.50 10.31 7.96
C LYS A 20 -14.99 10.48 7.75
N LYS A 21 -14.54 10.40 6.49
CA LYS A 21 -13.15 10.64 6.09
C LYS A 21 -12.84 12.11 5.79
N PHE A 22 -13.79 13.01 5.99
CA PHE A 22 -13.64 14.45 5.71
C PHE A 22 -13.23 14.76 4.26
N GLN A 23 -13.74 13.95 3.31
CA GLN A 23 -13.42 14.04 1.89
C GLN A 23 -14.65 14.48 1.06
N ASP A 24 -15.43 15.46 1.52
CA ASP A 24 -16.70 15.88 0.93
C ASP A 24 -16.61 16.23 -0.57
N ALA A 25 -15.46 16.70 -1.03
CA ALA A 25 -15.19 16.94 -2.44
C ALA A 25 -15.36 15.70 -3.33
N LYS A 26 -15.29 14.49 -2.76
CA LYS A 26 -15.49 13.22 -3.48
C LYS A 26 -16.96 12.76 -3.53
N LEU A 27 -17.89 13.40 -2.82
CA LEU A 27 -19.30 13.01 -2.80
C LEU A 27 -19.93 12.93 -4.22
N PRO A 28 -19.67 13.87 -5.16
CA PRO A 28 -20.22 13.78 -6.50
C PRO A 28 -19.76 12.54 -7.29
N LEU A 29 -18.62 11.95 -6.94
CA LEU A 29 -18.10 10.76 -7.62
C LEU A 29 -19.03 9.55 -7.50
N VAL A 30 -19.80 9.48 -6.41
CA VAL A 30 -20.77 8.38 -6.19
C VAL A 30 -21.87 8.44 -7.24
N ASP A 31 -22.46 9.62 -7.48
CA ASP A 31 -23.52 9.80 -8.47
C ASP A 31 -22.99 9.62 -9.90
N GLN A 32 -21.79 10.14 -10.17
CA GLN A 32 -21.13 9.99 -11.47
C GLN A 32 -20.86 8.52 -11.81
N VAL A 33 -20.32 7.75 -10.89
CA VAL A 33 -20.02 6.34 -11.17
C VAL A 33 -21.30 5.50 -11.31
N LEU A 34 -22.37 5.83 -10.57
CA LEU A 34 -23.65 5.16 -10.70
C LEU A 34 -24.31 5.41 -12.07
N ALA A 35 -24.26 6.65 -12.57
CA ALA A 35 -24.77 7.01 -13.89
C ALA A 35 -23.99 6.28 -15.00
N LEU A 36 -22.66 6.26 -14.92
CA LEU A 36 -21.81 5.53 -15.88
C LEU A 36 -22.03 4.01 -15.82
N ASP A 37 -22.24 3.44 -14.63
CA ASP A 37 -22.54 2.02 -14.45
C ASP A 37 -23.91 1.66 -15.08
N GLU A 38 -24.92 2.50 -14.93
CA GLU A 38 -26.23 2.30 -15.58
C GLU A 38 -26.11 2.30 -17.10
N GLU A 39 -25.39 3.29 -17.64
CA GLU A 39 -25.13 3.40 -19.08
C GLU A 39 -24.32 2.20 -19.62
N ASN A 40 -23.30 1.77 -18.88
CA ASN A 40 -22.49 0.60 -19.24
C ASN A 40 -23.33 -0.69 -19.24
N ARG A 41 -24.17 -0.90 -18.23
CA ARG A 41 -25.06 -2.06 -18.17
C ARG A 41 -26.08 -2.07 -19.32
N ALA A 42 -26.60 -0.91 -19.70
CA ALA A 42 -27.47 -0.79 -20.83
C ALA A 42 -26.79 -1.15 -22.16
N ALA A 43 -25.57 -0.64 -22.37
CA ALA A 43 -24.74 -0.96 -23.55
C ALA A 43 -24.39 -2.45 -23.63
N VAL A 44 -23.97 -3.05 -22.50
CA VAL A 44 -23.69 -4.51 -22.41
C VAL A 44 -24.95 -5.34 -22.71
N SER A 45 -26.11 -4.94 -22.21
CA SER A 45 -27.38 -5.65 -22.48
C SER A 45 -27.74 -5.62 -23.98
N GLU A 46 -27.68 -4.44 -24.60
CA GLU A 46 -27.94 -4.27 -26.04
C GLU A 46 -26.94 -5.07 -26.89
N ALA A 47 -25.64 -5.00 -26.54
CA ALA A 47 -24.61 -5.76 -27.22
C ALA A 47 -24.84 -7.29 -27.14
N ASN A 48 -25.26 -7.80 -25.98
CA ASN A 48 -25.56 -9.22 -25.79
C ASN A 48 -26.79 -9.65 -26.61
N GLU A 49 -27.83 -8.83 -26.71
CA GLU A 49 -28.99 -9.08 -27.57
C GLU A 49 -28.59 -9.14 -29.05
N LEU A 50 -27.73 -8.20 -29.50
CA LEU A 50 -27.22 -8.20 -30.87
C LEU A 50 -26.32 -9.40 -31.16
N ARG A 51 -25.50 -9.84 -30.22
CA ARG A 51 -24.67 -11.07 -30.34
C ARG A 51 -25.56 -12.32 -30.45
N ALA A 52 -26.63 -12.43 -29.66
CA ALA A 52 -27.62 -13.52 -29.75
C ALA A 52 -28.34 -13.53 -31.10
N ASN A 53 -28.82 -12.36 -31.55
CA ASN A 53 -29.52 -12.21 -32.82
C ASN A 53 -28.64 -12.50 -34.04
N ARG A 54 -27.36 -12.16 -34.00
CA ARG A 54 -26.42 -12.41 -35.09
C ARG A 54 -26.38 -13.89 -35.50
N ASN A 55 -26.36 -14.81 -34.51
CA ASN A 55 -26.33 -16.23 -34.79
C ASN A 55 -27.62 -16.74 -35.43
N ALA A 56 -28.78 -16.19 -35.02
CA ALA A 56 -30.09 -16.53 -35.60
C ALA A 56 -30.21 -16.02 -37.05
N LEU A 57 -29.85 -14.74 -37.27
CA LEU A 57 -29.87 -14.12 -38.59
C LEU A 57 -28.93 -14.76 -39.58
N SER A 58 -27.72 -15.15 -39.12
CA SER A 58 -26.74 -15.87 -39.96
C SER A 58 -27.28 -17.23 -40.45
N LYS A 59 -27.96 -17.97 -39.56
CA LYS A 59 -28.64 -19.22 -39.94
C LYS A 59 -29.75 -18.96 -40.95
N GLN A 60 -30.57 -17.90 -40.76
CA GLN A 60 -31.63 -17.49 -41.66
C GLN A 60 -31.11 -17.14 -43.04
N VAL A 61 -30.02 -16.37 -43.15
CA VAL A 61 -29.33 -16.09 -44.43
C VAL A 61 -28.92 -17.39 -45.14
N GLY A 62 -28.31 -18.34 -44.40
CA GLY A 62 -27.90 -19.63 -44.97
C GLY A 62 -29.08 -20.43 -45.52
N MET A 63 -30.22 -20.47 -44.81
CA MET A 63 -31.43 -21.13 -45.27
C MET A 63 -32.04 -20.45 -46.52
N LEU A 64 -32.18 -19.11 -46.49
CA LEU A 64 -32.72 -18.35 -47.60
C LEU A 64 -31.86 -18.46 -48.88
N MET A 65 -30.54 -18.40 -48.74
CA MET A 65 -29.59 -18.60 -49.85
C MET A 65 -29.65 -20.01 -50.42
N GLY A 66 -29.93 -21.03 -49.60
CA GLY A 66 -30.19 -22.40 -50.01
C GLY A 66 -31.49 -22.53 -50.80
N GLN A 67 -32.53 -21.86 -50.35
CA GLN A 67 -33.86 -21.82 -51.00
C GLN A 67 -33.84 -21.01 -52.29
N ALA A 68 -33.10 -19.91 -52.35
CA ALA A 68 -32.96 -19.05 -53.53
C ALA A 68 -32.43 -19.79 -54.79
N LYS A 69 -31.77 -20.92 -54.63
CA LYS A 69 -31.35 -21.79 -55.71
C LYS A 69 -32.55 -22.41 -56.46
N LYS A 70 -33.70 -22.52 -55.79
CA LYS A 70 -34.92 -23.10 -56.35
C LYS A 70 -36.01 -22.05 -56.57
N ASP A 71 -36.01 -20.97 -55.81
CA ASP A 71 -36.99 -19.86 -55.85
C ASP A 71 -36.25 -18.51 -55.80
N PRO A 72 -36.11 -17.84 -56.98
CA PRO A 72 -35.37 -16.55 -57.04
C PRO A 72 -35.97 -15.43 -56.17
N SER A 73 -37.25 -15.49 -55.80
CA SER A 73 -37.85 -14.49 -54.90
C SER A 73 -37.23 -14.47 -53.50
N LYS A 74 -36.61 -15.57 -53.06
CA LYS A 74 -35.90 -15.68 -51.80
C LYS A 74 -34.57 -14.97 -51.77
N LEU A 75 -34.07 -14.54 -52.92
CA LEU A 75 -32.80 -13.78 -52.97
C LEU A 75 -32.99 -12.37 -52.37
N GLU A 76 -34.12 -11.71 -52.65
CA GLU A 76 -34.42 -10.40 -52.08
C GLU A 76 -34.58 -10.45 -50.56
N GLU A 77 -35.29 -11.48 -50.06
CA GLU A 77 -35.39 -11.72 -48.61
C GLU A 77 -34.00 -11.98 -47.99
N ALA A 78 -33.16 -12.77 -48.65
CA ALA A 78 -31.77 -13.02 -48.15
C ALA A 78 -30.91 -11.77 -48.11
N GLU A 79 -31.02 -10.88 -49.12
CA GLU A 79 -30.31 -9.61 -49.13
C GLU A 79 -30.80 -8.65 -48.04
N ALA A 80 -32.11 -8.60 -47.76
CA ALA A 80 -32.66 -7.82 -46.65
C ALA A 80 -32.13 -8.30 -45.31
N VAL A 81 -32.07 -9.62 -45.06
CA VAL A 81 -31.49 -10.17 -43.83
C VAL A 81 -29.99 -9.94 -43.74
N LYS A 82 -29.24 -9.99 -44.87
CA LYS A 82 -27.82 -9.62 -44.89
C LYS A 82 -27.59 -8.15 -44.51
N ALA A 83 -28.41 -7.23 -45.02
CA ALA A 83 -28.36 -5.83 -44.65
C ALA A 83 -28.60 -5.63 -43.14
N GLN A 84 -29.55 -6.38 -42.57
CA GLN A 84 -29.78 -6.37 -41.11
C GLN A 84 -28.61 -6.94 -40.33
N VAL A 85 -27.96 -8.02 -40.77
CA VAL A 85 -26.73 -8.58 -40.15
C VAL A 85 -25.65 -7.55 -40.17
N LYS A 86 -25.47 -6.80 -41.28
CA LYS A 86 -24.46 -5.75 -41.37
C LYS A 86 -24.76 -4.59 -40.39
N ALA A 87 -25.98 -4.09 -40.37
CA ALA A 87 -26.39 -3.02 -39.44
C ALA A 87 -26.18 -3.42 -37.97
N ASN A 88 -26.54 -4.68 -37.62
CA ASN A 88 -26.27 -5.21 -36.28
C ASN A 88 -24.77 -5.31 -35.95
N ALA A 89 -23.94 -5.67 -36.93
CA ALA A 89 -22.48 -5.73 -36.74
C ALA A 89 -21.87 -4.33 -36.52
N ASP A 90 -22.32 -3.35 -37.31
CA ASP A 90 -21.86 -1.95 -37.16
C ASP A 90 -22.29 -1.40 -35.80
N ARG A 91 -23.55 -1.63 -35.37
CA ARG A 91 -24.02 -1.21 -34.04
C ARG A 91 -23.30 -1.93 -32.89
N LEU A 92 -23.01 -3.21 -33.06
CA LEU A 92 -22.23 -3.99 -32.05
C LEU A 92 -20.82 -3.41 -31.88
N ALA A 93 -20.13 -3.03 -32.97
CA ALA A 93 -18.81 -2.39 -32.92
C ALA A 93 -18.85 -1.05 -32.17
N GLU A 94 -19.89 -0.22 -32.39
CA GLU A 94 -20.10 1.03 -31.65
C GLU A 94 -20.27 0.76 -30.15
N LEU A 95 -21.08 -0.23 -29.78
CA LEU A 95 -21.34 -0.58 -28.39
C LEU A 95 -20.09 -1.12 -27.71
N GLU A 96 -19.29 -1.95 -28.37
CA GLU A 96 -18.03 -2.49 -27.83
C GLU A 96 -16.99 -1.36 -27.58
N ALA A 97 -16.91 -0.38 -28.49
CA ALA A 97 -16.10 0.82 -28.27
C ALA A 97 -16.60 1.62 -27.06
N LYS A 98 -17.92 1.82 -26.95
CA LYS A 98 -18.56 2.51 -25.83
C LYS A 98 -18.37 1.77 -24.50
N GLU A 99 -18.53 0.45 -24.47
CA GLU A 99 -18.25 -0.39 -23.28
C GLU A 99 -16.80 -0.18 -22.80
N THR A 100 -15.85 -0.14 -23.72
CA THR A 100 -14.42 0.08 -23.40
C THR A 100 -14.19 1.45 -22.78
N GLU A 101 -14.77 2.50 -23.35
CA GLU A 101 -14.67 3.86 -22.84
C GLU A 101 -15.32 4.00 -21.45
N LEU A 102 -16.55 3.50 -21.30
CA LEU A 102 -17.28 3.54 -20.03
C LEU A 102 -16.54 2.76 -18.94
N ALA A 103 -15.99 1.59 -19.26
CA ALA A 103 -15.19 0.81 -18.30
C ALA A 103 -13.94 1.57 -17.80
N GLN A 104 -13.27 2.34 -18.68
CA GLN A 104 -12.15 3.17 -18.30
C GLN A 104 -12.58 4.34 -17.40
N GLN A 105 -13.67 5.03 -17.74
CA GLN A 105 -14.23 6.13 -16.94
C GLN A 105 -14.68 5.65 -15.55
N ILE A 106 -15.41 4.54 -15.49
CA ILE A 106 -15.82 3.90 -14.23
C ILE A 106 -14.61 3.56 -13.39
N ARG A 107 -13.60 2.88 -13.97
CA ARG A 107 -12.37 2.54 -13.27
C ARG A 107 -11.67 3.78 -12.70
N HIS A 108 -11.54 4.84 -13.49
CA HIS A 108 -10.90 6.09 -13.07
C HIS A 108 -11.59 6.70 -11.84
N ILE A 109 -12.92 6.75 -11.82
CA ILE A 109 -13.68 7.26 -10.67
C ILE A 109 -13.58 6.31 -9.48
N MET A 110 -13.72 5.01 -9.71
CA MET A 110 -13.64 3.98 -8.65
C MET A 110 -12.30 3.97 -7.92
N LEU A 111 -11.20 4.33 -8.60
CA LEU A 111 -9.88 4.46 -7.98
C LEU A 111 -9.77 5.64 -7.00
N GLN A 112 -10.68 6.63 -7.10
CA GLN A 112 -10.69 7.83 -6.24
C GLN A 112 -11.64 7.69 -5.04
N ILE A 113 -12.62 6.79 -5.11
CA ILE A 113 -13.56 6.54 -4.00
C ILE A 113 -12.82 5.76 -2.90
N PRO A 114 -12.78 6.28 -1.65
CA PRO A 114 -12.07 5.63 -0.56
C PRO A 114 -12.71 4.31 -0.15
N ASN A 115 -11.91 3.43 0.43
CA ASN A 115 -12.40 2.19 1.03
C ASN A 115 -13.29 2.48 2.25
N ILE A 116 -14.17 1.54 2.59
CA ILE A 116 -15.02 1.64 3.79
C ILE A 116 -14.13 1.40 5.02
N ILE A 117 -14.16 2.34 5.96
CA ILE A 117 -13.41 2.22 7.21
C ILE A 117 -14.08 1.25 8.17
N ASP A 118 -13.28 0.58 9.01
CA ASP A 118 -13.79 -0.27 10.07
C ASP A 118 -14.62 0.55 11.09
N PRO A 119 -15.72 0.02 11.63
CA PRO A 119 -16.55 0.74 12.61
C PRO A 119 -15.83 1.19 13.88
N SER A 120 -14.71 0.55 14.21
CA SER A 120 -13.90 0.89 15.39
C SER A 120 -12.94 2.06 15.17
N VAL A 121 -12.81 2.58 13.93
CA VAL A 121 -11.92 3.70 13.62
C VAL A 121 -12.43 4.98 14.28
N PRO A 122 -11.61 5.70 15.06
CA PRO A 122 -11.95 7.00 15.61
C PRO A 122 -12.32 8.00 14.51
N ILE A 123 -13.33 8.84 14.75
CA ILE A 123 -13.73 9.85 13.79
C ILE A 123 -13.05 11.18 14.13
N GLY A 124 -12.28 11.71 13.18
CA GLY A 124 -11.56 12.98 13.33
C GLY A 124 -11.02 13.46 11.99
N PRO A 125 -10.81 14.79 11.81
CA PRO A 125 -10.43 15.40 10.53
C PRO A 125 -8.98 15.14 10.11
N ASP A 126 -8.07 14.98 11.07
CA ASP A 126 -6.62 14.88 10.83
C ASP A 126 -5.91 14.12 11.96
N ASP A 127 -4.59 13.97 11.87
CA ASP A 127 -3.71 13.23 12.79
C ASP A 127 -3.77 13.72 14.24
N SER A 128 -4.17 14.98 14.50
CA SER A 128 -4.37 15.49 15.86
C SER A 128 -5.49 14.78 16.63
N CYS A 129 -6.36 14.08 15.90
CA CYS A 129 -7.47 13.29 16.43
C CYS A 129 -7.14 11.81 16.60
N ASN A 130 -5.91 11.39 16.31
CA ASN A 130 -5.46 10.03 16.57
C ASN A 130 -5.49 9.71 18.07
N VAL A 131 -5.83 8.47 18.41
CA VAL A 131 -6.10 8.07 19.80
C VAL A 131 -5.00 7.18 20.33
N GLU A 132 -4.32 7.62 21.41
CA GLU A 132 -3.39 6.76 22.14
C GLU A 132 -4.16 5.61 22.82
N VAL A 133 -3.82 4.38 22.48
CA VAL A 133 -4.48 3.18 23.00
C VAL A 133 -3.69 2.60 24.15
N GLN A 134 -2.37 2.46 23.99
CA GLN A 134 -1.51 1.79 24.97
C GLN A 134 -0.06 2.24 24.85
N ARG A 135 0.63 2.27 26.00
CA ARG A 135 2.09 2.45 26.11
C ARG A 135 2.78 1.16 26.49
N PHE A 136 4.01 1.00 26.02
CA PHE A 136 4.88 -0.15 26.27
C PHE A 136 6.26 0.34 26.71
N GLY A 137 6.61 0.09 27.94
CA GLY A 137 7.81 0.61 28.58
C GLY A 137 7.64 2.04 29.11
N GLU A 138 8.41 2.37 30.12
CA GLU A 138 8.38 3.68 30.76
C GLU A 138 9.27 4.64 30.00
N PRO A 139 8.75 5.83 29.60
CA PRO A 139 9.57 6.87 29.03
C PRO A 139 10.53 7.45 30.08
N VAL A 140 11.82 7.51 29.76
CA VAL A 140 12.85 8.04 30.64
C VAL A 140 13.41 9.31 30.02
N VAL A 141 13.61 10.34 30.85
CA VAL A 141 14.37 11.54 30.50
C VAL A 141 15.63 11.51 31.36
N PRO A 142 16.83 11.38 30.76
CA PRO A 142 18.07 11.37 31.52
C PRO A 142 18.38 12.75 32.13
N ASP A 143 19.27 12.81 33.09
CA ASP A 143 19.71 14.01 33.79
C ASP A 143 20.81 14.78 33.04
N PHE A 144 21.10 14.40 31.81
CA PHE A 144 22.04 15.07 30.91
C PHE A 144 21.38 15.50 29.62
N GLU A 145 21.97 16.49 28.95
CA GLU A 145 21.46 16.98 27.66
C GLU A 145 21.73 15.95 26.54
N ILE A 146 20.69 15.61 25.78
CA ILE A 146 20.81 14.74 24.61
C ILE A 146 21.00 15.64 23.37
N PRO A 147 22.13 15.52 22.66
CA PRO A 147 22.38 16.27 21.43
C PRO A 147 21.39 15.85 20.32
N TYR A 148 21.31 16.67 19.29
CA TYR A 148 20.54 16.29 18.08
C TYR A 148 21.14 15.02 17.45
N HIS A 149 20.30 14.17 16.89
CA HIS A 149 20.73 12.84 16.43
C HIS A 149 21.88 12.89 15.40
N THR A 150 21.96 13.91 14.54
CA THR A 150 23.11 14.04 13.63
C THR A 150 24.39 14.39 14.38
N GLN A 151 24.32 15.19 15.44
CA GLN A 151 25.48 15.51 16.27
C GLN A 151 26.00 14.26 17.03
N ILE A 152 25.06 13.40 17.48
CA ILE A 152 25.45 12.11 18.05
C ILE A 152 26.16 11.28 16.98
N MET A 153 25.61 11.15 15.77
CA MET A 153 26.23 10.39 14.68
C MET A 153 27.58 10.99 14.25
N GLU A 154 27.70 12.32 14.21
CA GLU A 154 28.94 13.04 13.89
C GLU A 154 30.07 12.75 14.92
N SER A 155 29.75 12.63 16.22
CA SER A 155 30.72 12.27 17.23
C SER A 155 31.35 10.89 17.03
N PHE A 156 30.70 10.02 16.25
CA PHE A 156 31.23 8.72 15.83
C PHE A 156 31.92 8.76 14.46
N ASN A 157 32.03 9.94 13.80
CA ASN A 157 32.34 10.07 12.37
C ASN A 157 31.44 9.21 11.52
N GLY A 158 30.15 9.09 11.91
CA GLY A 158 29.19 8.11 11.42
C GLY A 158 28.21 8.62 10.39
N ILE A 159 28.23 9.92 10.06
CA ILE A 159 27.35 10.53 9.06
C ILE A 159 28.07 11.65 8.29
N ASP A 160 27.79 11.78 6.99
CA ASP A 160 28.23 12.90 6.16
C ASP A 160 27.05 13.38 5.27
N MET A 161 26.37 14.40 5.74
CA MET A 161 25.26 15.04 5.02
C MET A 161 25.75 15.99 3.92
N ASP A 162 26.93 16.61 4.11
CA ASP A 162 27.50 17.56 3.14
C ASP A 162 27.95 16.83 1.86
N ALA A 163 28.61 15.69 2.01
CA ALA A 163 28.95 14.85 0.86
C ALA A 163 27.70 14.36 0.13
N ALA A 164 26.68 13.93 0.87
CA ALA A 164 25.40 13.52 0.27
C ALA A 164 24.72 14.68 -0.49
N GLY A 165 24.76 15.89 0.07
CA GLY A 165 24.26 17.11 -0.56
C GLY A 165 24.96 17.41 -1.91
N ARG A 166 26.28 17.19 -1.99
CA ARG A 166 27.03 17.37 -3.23
C ARG A 166 26.75 16.30 -4.29
N VAL A 167 26.43 15.06 -3.86
CA VAL A 167 26.23 13.92 -4.78
C VAL A 167 24.80 13.83 -5.25
N SER A 168 23.82 14.00 -4.35
CA SER A 168 22.41 13.68 -4.63
C SER A 168 21.43 14.80 -4.22
N GLY A 169 21.92 15.83 -3.54
CA GLY A 169 21.08 16.90 -2.98
C GLY A 169 20.67 16.65 -1.54
N ASN A 170 19.82 17.54 -1.02
CA ASN A 170 19.30 17.41 0.35
C ASN A 170 18.36 16.20 0.45
N GLY A 171 18.24 15.65 1.67
CA GLY A 171 17.38 14.49 1.92
C GLY A 171 18.03 13.14 1.60
N PHE A 172 19.37 13.13 1.42
CA PHE A 172 20.21 11.94 1.33
C PHE A 172 21.27 11.97 2.42
N TYR A 173 21.93 10.84 2.65
CA TYR A 173 22.96 10.71 3.68
C TYR A 173 24.06 9.72 3.24
N TYR A 174 25.24 9.86 3.84
CA TYR A 174 26.19 8.77 3.97
C TYR A 174 26.21 8.36 5.44
N LEU A 175 26.01 7.07 5.73
CA LEU A 175 26.31 6.47 7.03
C LEU A 175 27.67 5.79 6.95
N MET A 176 28.47 5.89 8.02
CA MET A 176 29.84 5.37 8.04
C MET A 176 30.16 4.70 9.37
N GLY A 177 31.21 3.87 9.36
CA GLY A 177 31.77 3.28 10.55
C GLY A 177 30.78 2.54 11.44
N ASP A 178 30.78 2.82 12.71
CA ASP A 178 29.96 2.14 13.70
C ASP A 178 28.46 2.46 13.55
N ILE A 179 28.10 3.65 13.04
CA ILE A 179 26.70 4.01 12.78
C ILE A 179 26.15 3.21 11.58
N ALA A 180 26.94 3.05 10.50
CA ALA A 180 26.54 2.20 9.38
C ALA A 180 26.44 0.72 9.82
N ARG A 181 27.35 0.23 10.65
CA ARG A 181 27.26 -1.11 11.23
C ARG A 181 26.00 -1.29 12.09
N LEU A 182 25.67 -0.30 12.91
CA LEU A 182 24.46 -0.35 13.74
C LEU A 182 23.19 -0.39 12.87
N HIS A 183 23.15 0.41 11.81
CA HIS A 183 22.06 0.41 10.84
C HIS A 183 21.85 -0.99 10.23
N GLU A 184 22.91 -1.62 9.73
CA GLU A 184 22.86 -2.98 9.17
C GLU A 184 22.53 -4.04 10.24
N ALA A 185 23.06 -3.89 11.45
CA ALA A 185 22.78 -4.81 12.56
C ALA A 185 21.29 -4.83 12.92
N VAL A 186 20.63 -3.67 12.94
CA VAL A 186 19.20 -3.57 13.20
C VAL A 186 18.37 -4.25 12.09
N LEU A 187 18.73 -4.04 10.84
CA LEU A 187 18.07 -4.71 9.70
C LEU A 187 18.25 -6.22 9.74
N ALA A 188 19.47 -6.68 10.00
CA ALA A 188 19.76 -8.11 10.12
C ALA A 188 18.99 -8.76 11.29
N TYR A 189 18.95 -8.10 12.43
CA TYR A 189 18.17 -8.54 13.59
C TYR A 189 16.67 -8.58 13.27
N ALA A 190 16.12 -7.53 12.64
CA ALA A 190 14.70 -7.46 12.27
C ALA A 190 14.31 -8.56 11.28
N ARG A 191 15.18 -8.87 10.30
CA ARG A 191 15.00 -9.98 9.38
C ARG A 191 14.89 -11.31 10.11
N ASP A 192 15.87 -11.62 10.96
CA ASP A 192 15.94 -12.89 11.70
C ASP A 192 14.79 -12.99 12.73
N PHE A 193 14.42 -11.87 13.36
CA PHE A 193 13.26 -11.76 14.22
C PHE A 193 11.96 -12.20 13.47
N MET A 194 11.73 -11.71 12.26
CA MET A 194 10.55 -12.06 11.48
C MET A 194 10.59 -13.50 10.95
N ILE A 195 11.75 -14.01 10.56
CA ILE A 195 11.93 -15.44 10.20
C ILE A 195 11.54 -16.32 11.39
N ASN A 196 11.97 -15.96 12.60
CA ASN A 196 11.63 -16.68 13.83
C ASN A 196 10.13 -16.58 14.19
N LYS A 197 9.41 -15.57 13.69
CA LYS A 197 7.94 -15.46 13.78
C LYS A 197 7.21 -16.28 12.69
N GLY A 198 7.93 -17.00 11.84
CA GLY A 198 7.38 -17.86 10.78
C GLY A 198 7.11 -17.13 9.46
N PHE A 199 7.62 -15.91 9.27
CA PHE A 199 7.50 -15.21 8.00
C PHE A 199 8.53 -15.70 6.99
N THR A 200 8.11 -15.83 5.75
CA THR A 200 9.01 -16.17 4.63
C THR A 200 9.78 -14.93 4.20
N PHE A 201 11.11 -14.95 4.35
CA PHE A 201 11.96 -13.89 3.86
C PHE A 201 12.07 -13.94 2.34
N CYS A 202 11.88 -12.80 1.68
CA CYS A 202 12.02 -12.66 0.24
C CYS A 202 12.78 -11.37 -0.13
N ILE A 203 13.44 -11.39 -1.28
CA ILE A 203 14.05 -10.22 -1.91
C ILE A 203 13.24 -9.94 -3.18
N PRO A 204 12.39 -8.92 -3.18
CA PRO A 204 11.52 -8.61 -4.32
C PRO A 204 12.22 -7.69 -5.32
N PRO A 205 11.66 -7.50 -6.53
CA PRO A 205 12.08 -6.42 -7.43
C PRO A 205 11.93 -5.04 -6.78
N PHE A 206 12.91 -4.15 -6.96
CA PHE A 206 12.87 -2.77 -6.43
C PHE A 206 12.33 -1.76 -7.44
N MET A 207 11.97 -2.22 -8.63
CA MET A 207 11.26 -1.47 -9.67
C MET A 207 10.03 -2.26 -10.08
N ILE A 208 8.89 -1.57 -10.22
CA ILE A 208 7.59 -2.18 -10.53
C ILE A 208 6.88 -1.41 -11.64
N HIS A 209 6.00 -2.09 -12.38
CA HIS A 209 5.17 -1.49 -13.41
C HIS A 209 4.08 -0.56 -12.84
N GLY A 210 3.64 0.41 -13.64
CA GLY A 210 2.61 1.37 -13.27
C GLY A 210 1.29 0.73 -12.83
N ASN A 211 0.86 -0.38 -13.44
CA ASN A 211 -0.34 -1.10 -13.05
C ASN A 211 -0.24 -1.75 -11.65
N VAL A 212 0.98 -2.11 -11.21
CA VAL A 212 1.22 -2.57 -9.83
C VAL A 212 1.12 -1.40 -8.87
N VAL A 213 1.73 -0.24 -9.22
CA VAL A 213 1.64 0.98 -8.40
C VAL A 213 0.17 1.39 -8.18
N GLU A 214 -0.63 1.47 -9.25
CA GLU A 214 -2.08 1.74 -9.16
C GLU A 214 -2.84 0.73 -8.29
N GLY A 215 -2.33 -0.50 -8.24
CA GLY A 215 -2.92 -1.57 -7.43
C GLY A 215 -2.71 -1.39 -5.94
N VAL A 216 -1.60 -0.79 -5.53
CA VAL A 216 -1.17 -0.75 -4.11
C VAL A 216 -1.35 0.60 -3.44
N MET A 217 -1.53 1.70 -4.19
CA MET A 217 -1.73 3.04 -3.62
C MET A 217 -2.73 3.88 -4.43
N SER A 218 -3.11 5.04 -3.90
CA SER A 218 -3.94 6.01 -4.61
C SER A 218 -3.11 6.81 -5.63
N GLN A 219 -3.76 7.43 -6.60
CA GLN A 219 -3.09 8.30 -7.59
C GLN A 219 -2.40 9.48 -6.90
N THR A 220 -3.01 10.06 -5.88
CA THR A 220 -2.44 11.18 -5.12
C THR A 220 -1.14 10.77 -4.42
N GLU A 221 -1.13 9.60 -3.78
CA GLU A 221 0.08 9.05 -3.15
C GLU A 221 1.16 8.75 -4.20
N MET A 222 0.78 8.18 -5.35
CA MET A 222 1.70 7.89 -6.45
C MET A 222 2.43 9.16 -6.93
N ASP A 223 1.70 10.24 -7.17
CA ASP A 223 2.25 11.52 -7.65
C ASP A 223 3.16 12.20 -6.61
N ALA A 224 2.82 12.05 -5.33
CA ALA A 224 3.59 12.63 -4.22
C ALA A 224 4.86 11.83 -3.88
N MET A 225 4.82 10.52 -4.05
CA MET A 225 5.84 9.60 -3.52
C MET A 225 6.76 8.99 -4.59
N MET A 226 6.21 8.53 -5.73
CA MET A 226 6.93 7.60 -6.61
C MET A 226 7.90 8.27 -7.57
N TYR A 227 9.14 7.76 -7.66
CA TYR A 227 10.06 8.08 -8.76
C TYR A 227 9.76 7.17 -9.95
N LYS A 228 9.57 7.76 -11.12
CA LYS A 228 9.40 7.07 -12.40
C LYS A 228 10.71 7.07 -13.18
N ILE A 229 11.04 5.94 -13.80
CA ILE A 229 12.16 5.85 -14.74
C ILE A 229 11.73 6.47 -16.08
N GLU A 230 12.51 7.40 -16.57
CA GLU A 230 12.24 8.07 -17.84
C GLU A 230 12.35 7.09 -19.02
N GLY A 231 11.34 7.12 -19.90
CA GLY A 231 11.29 6.25 -21.08
C GLY A 231 10.80 4.82 -20.82
N GLU A 232 10.52 4.46 -19.56
CA GLU A 232 10.11 3.12 -19.17
C GLU A 232 8.82 3.11 -18.36
N ASP A 233 8.06 2.01 -18.41
CA ASP A 233 6.94 1.77 -17.45
C ASP A 233 7.47 1.10 -16.20
N LEU A 234 8.41 1.78 -15.53
CA LEU A 234 9.01 1.33 -14.27
C LEU A 234 9.05 2.47 -13.26
N TYR A 235 8.81 2.11 -12.00
CA TYR A 235 8.82 3.00 -10.84
C TYR A 235 9.68 2.40 -9.74
N LEU A 236 10.52 3.20 -9.11
CA LEU A 236 11.23 2.79 -7.89
C LEU A 236 10.24 2.62 -6.75
N ILE A 237 10.37 1.54 -5.99
CA ILE A 237 9.47 1.27 -4.87
C ILE A 237 9.66 2.26 -3.71
N GLY A 238 8.57 2.69 -3.09
CA GLY A 238 8.59 3.45 -1.83
C GLY A 238 8.58 2.56 -0.58
N THR A 239 8.38 1.26 -0.78
CA THR A 239 8.37 0.20 0.24
C THR A 239 8.34 -1.16 -0.46
N SER A 240 8.91 -2.20 0.15
CA SER A 240 8.82 -3.57 -0.38
C SER A 240 7.40 -4.14 -0.37
N GLU A 241 6.47 -3.58 0.41
CA GLU A 241 5.04 -3.90 0.33
C GLU A 241 4.56 -3.88 -1.11
N HIS A 242 4.91 -2.85 -1.88
CA HIS A 242 4.46 -2.68 -3.27
C HIS A 242 4.78 -3.91 -4.13
N SER A 243 6.02 -4.38 -4.07
CA SER A 243 6.46 -5.55 -4.82
C SER A 243 5.94 -6.86 -4.24
N MET A 244 5.88 -6.98 -2.90
CA MET A 244 5.40 -8.20 -2.25
C MET A 244 3.92 -8.44 -2.53
N ILE A 245 3.09 -7.39 -2.52
CA ILE A 245 1.68 -7.48 -2.91
C ILE A 245 1.56 -7.65 -4.42
N GLY A 246 2.37 -6.92 -5.21
CA GLY A 246 2.42 -7.03 -6.66
C GLY A 246 2.75 -8.45 -7.17
N LYS A 247 3.44 -9.27 -6.36
CA LYS A 247 3.70 -10.70 -6.65
C LYS A 247 2.41 -11.47 -6.99
N PHE A 248 1.27 -11.05 -6.46
CA PHE A 248 0.00 -11.74 -6.61
C PHE A 248 -0.91 -11.13 -7.69
N ILE A 249 -0.42 -10.20 -8.53
CA ILE A 249 -1.22 -9.60 -9.61
C ILE A 249 -1.76 -10.69 -10.56
N ASP A 250 -3.04 -10.63 -10.89
CA ASP A 250 -3.77 -11.57 -11.75
C ASP A 250 -3.70 -13.05 -11.29
N GLN A 251 -3.35 -13.32 -10.01
CA GLN A 251 -3.21 -14.69 -9.51
C GLN A 251 -4.50 -15.20 -8.85
N ILE A 252 -4.73 -16.51 -9.00
CA ILE A 252 -5.70 -17.28 -8.24
C ILE A 252 -4.92 -18.10 -7.20
N ILE A 253 -5.03 -17.71 -5.94
CA ILE A 253 -4.28 -18.28 -4.81
C ILE A 253 -5.08 -19.48 -4.27
N PRO A 254 -4.46 -20.67 -4.08
CA PRO A 254 -5.10 -21.78 -3.39
C PRO A 254 -5.40 -21.40 -1.91
N GLU A 255 -6.61 -21.69 -1.44
CA GLU A 255 -7.02 -21.32 -0.07
C GLU A 255 -6.16 -21.97 1.01
N GLU A 256 -5.70 -23.20 0.75
CA GLU A 256 -4.82 -23.96 1.65
C GLU A 256 -3.42 -23.34 1.83
N SER A 257 -3.04 -22.43 0.91
CA SER A 257 -1.76 -21.70 1.00
C SER A 257 -1.85 -20.43 1.86
N LEU A 258 -3.04 -20.06 2.34
CA LEU A 258 -3.22 -18.90 3.21
C LEU A 258 -3.03 -19.28 4.70
N PRO A 259 -2.51 -18.36 5.52
CA PRO A 259 -2.04 -17.02 5.16
C PRO A 259 -0.68 -17.04 4.44
N GLN A 260 -0.46 -16.14 3.48
CA GLN A 260 0.87 -15.83 2.97
C GLN A 260 1.49 -14.77 3.87
N THR A 261 2.54 -15.13 4.58
CA THR A 261 3.27 -14.24 5.50
C THR A 261 4.66 -13.98 4.94
N LEU A 262 4.90 -12.77 4.46
CA LEU A 262 6.13 -12.39 3.79
C LEU A 262 6.84 -11.29 4.56
N THR A 263 8.16 -11.35 4.63
CA THR A 263 8.99 -10.27 5.14
C THR A 263 10.12 -9.97 4.17
N SER A 264 10.49 -8.70 4.04
CA SER A 264 11.46 -8.27 3.05
C SER A 264 12.27 -7.08 3.54
N TYR A 265 13.56 -7.12 3.29
CA TYR A 265 14.42 -5.94 3.25
C TYR A 265 14.34 -5.28 1.88
N SER A 266 14.27 -3.95 1.85
CA SER A 266 14.46 -3.20 0.61
C SER A 266 14.99 -1.78 0.87
N PRO A 267 15.71 -1.19 -0.12
CA PRO A 267 15.75 0.25 -0.23
C PRO A 267 14.35 0.77 -0.56
N CYS A 268 14.07 2.00 -0.11
CA CYS A 268 12.82 2.72 -0.33
C CYS A 268 13.14 4.09 -0.89
N PHE A 269 12.42 4.50 -1.93
CA PHE A 269 12.66 5.77 -2.62
C PHE A 269 11.37 6.60 -2.59
N ARG A 270 11.43 7.81 -1.99
CA ARG A 270 10.26 8.68 -1.87
C ARG A 270 10.60 10.12 -2.24
N LYS A 271 9.76 10.74 -3.06
CA LYS A 271 9.89 12.16 -3.43
C LYS A 271 9.61 13.11 -2.27
N GLU A 272 8.84 12.66 -1.27
CA GLU A 272 8.45 13.45 -0.09
C GLU A 272 7.88 14.84 -0.45
N LYS A 273 7.10 14.94 -1.54
CA LYS A 273 6.50 16.19 -1.98
C LYS A 273 5.43 16.65 -0.99
N GLY A 274 5.52 17.93 -0.58
CA GLY A 274 4.53 18.55 0.30
C GLY A 274 4.77 18.34 1.79
N ALA A 275 5.85 17.68 2.16
CA ALA A 275 6.25 17.57 3.55
C ALA A 275 6.93 18.87 4.01
N HIS A 276 6.47 19.44 5.14
CA HIS A 276 7.01 20.65 5.74
C HIS A 276 7.05 20.53 7.27
N GLY A 277 8.16 20.91 7.91
CA GLY A 277 8.27 20.95 9.38
C GLY A 277 9.71 20.96 9.91
N ILE A 278 9.88 21.30 11.20
CA ILE A 278 11.19 21.38 11.88
C ILE A 278 11.85 20.00 12.01
N GLU A 279 11.05 18.93 12.06
CA GLU A 279 11.54 17.55 12.20
C GLU A 279 12.07 16.95 10.89
N GLU A 280 12.02 17.69 9.80
CA GLU A 280 12.56 17.30 8.48
C GLU A 280 14.09 17.37 8.40
N ARG A 281 14.75 17.91 9.41
CA ARG A 281 16.21 17.98 9.45
C ARG A 281 16.81 16.62 9.80
N GLY A 282 18.05 16.40 9.33
CA GLY A 282 18.77 15.16 9.58
C GLY A 282 18.21 13.97 8.80
N VAL A 283 18.00 12.84 9.47
CA VAL A 283 17.58 11.59 8.83
C VAL A 283 16.12 11.21 9.08
N TYR A 284 15.32 12.12 9.64
CA TYR A 284 13.90 11.84 9.94
C TYR A 284 13.06 11.70 8.67
N ARG A 285 13.25 12.60 7.69
CA ARG A 285 12.55 12.59 6.40
C ARG A 285 13.56 12.71 5.25
N ILE A 286 13.67 11.67 4.49
CA ILE A 286 14.73 11.47 3.48
C ILE A 286 14.17 10.80 2.23
N HIS A 287 14.82 11.01 1.09
CA HIS A 287 14.41 10.49 -0.20
C HIS A 287 14.77 9.03 -0.43
N GLN A 288 15.81 8.55 0.25
CA GLN A 288 16.28 7.17 0.19
C GLN A 288 16.53 6.65 1.60
N PHE A 289 15.94 5.51 1.93
CA PHE A 289 16.16 4.82 3.19
C PHE A 289 15.97 3.30 2.99
N GLU A 290 16.22 2.54 4.02
CA GLU A 290 16.09 1.09 4.00
C GLU A 290 15.05 0.67 5.03
N LYS A 291 14.37 -0.44 4.75
CA LYS A 291 13.28 -0.92 5.60
C LYS A 291 13.17 -2.44 5.57
N GLN A 292 12.95 -3.04 6.72
CA GLN A 292 12.41 -4.38 6.84
C GLN A 292 10.89 -4.26 6.98
N GLU A 293 10.16 -4.89 6.07
CA GLU A 293 8.69 -4.85 5.99
C GLU A 293 8.09 -6.22 6.28
N MET A 294 6.87 -6.27 6.79
CA MET A 294 6.05 -7.47 6.85
C MET A 294 4.74 -7.25 6.08
N VAL A 295 4.33 -8.28 5.33
CA VAL A 295 3.09 -8.31 4.55
C VAL A 295 2.36 -9.61 4.84
N VAL A 296 1.03 -9.51 4.97
CA VAL A 296 0.16 -10.66 5.11
C VAL A 296 -0.94 -10.61 4.05
N VAL A 297 -1.13 -11.74 3.36
CA VAL A 297 -2.30 -12.00 2.51
C VAL A 297 -3.08 -13.11 3.18
N CYS A 298 -4.33 -12.85 3.59
CA CYS A 298 -5.11 -13.78 4.41
C CYS A 298 -6.59 -13.83 4.01
N LYS A 299 -7.32 -14.74 4.65
CA LYS A 299 -8.79 -14.77 4.57
C LYS A 299 -9.37 -13.51 5.21
N PRO A 300 -10.52 -13.02 4.70
CA PRO A 300 -11.18 -11.83 5.28
C PRO A 300 -11.43 -11.93 6.78
N GLU A 301 -11.88 -13.09 7.26
CA GLU A 301 -12.16 -13.36 8.68
C GLU A 301 -10.95 -13.31 9.60
N ASP A 302 -9.74 -13.52 9.05
CA ASP A 302 -8.49 -13.50 9.81
C ASP A 302 -7.81 -12.14 9.83
N SER A 303 -8.28 -11.16 9.02
CA SER A 303 -7.53 -9.92 8.80
C SER A 303 -7.35 -9.07 10.06
N MET A 304 -8.36 -8.99 10.94
CA MET A 304 -8.24 -8.23 12.19
C MET A 304 -7.29 -8.92 13.18
N LYS A 305 -7.27 -10.25 13.21
CA LYS A 305 -6.30 -11.01 14.00
C LYS A 305 -4.87 -10.76 13.55
N TRP A 306 -4.63 -10.73 12.23
CA TRP A 306 -3.33 -10.40 11.68
C TRP A 306 -2.94 -8.94 11.93
N TYR A 307 -3.88 -8.00 11.82
CA TYR A 307 -3.66 -6.60 12.17
C TYR A 307 -3.12 -6.46 13.60
N GLU A 308 -3.81 -7.08 14.57
CA GLU A 308 -3.40 -7.10 15.97
C GLU A 308 -2.01 -7.73 16.17
N GLN A 309 -1.72 -8.82 15.48
CA GLN A 309 -0.45 -9.52 15.62
C GLN A 309 0.72 -8.73 15.01
N MET A 310 0.50 -8.07 13.87
CA MET A 310 1.56 -7.38 13.14
C MET A 310 2.08 -6.15 13.89
N TRP A 311 1.20 -5.30 14.43
CA TRP A 311 1.68 -4.15 15.20
C TRP A 311 2.35 -4.58 16.51
N ARG A 312 1.90 -5.69 17.13
CA ARG A 312 2.58 -6.26 18.32
C ARG A 312 3.99 -6.71 18.03
N TYR A 313 4.26 -7.25 16.85
CA TYR A 313 5.63 -7.62 16.45
C TYR A 313 6.54 -6.39 16.39
N SER A 314 6.08 -5.26 15.88
CA SER A 314 6.87 -4.02 15.91
C SER A 314 7.12 -3.55 17.33
N VAL A 315 6.09 -3.56 18.20
CA VAL A 315 6.26 -3.25 19.63
C VAL A 315 7.30 -4.15 20.28
N GLU A 316 7.23 -5.47 20.06
CA GLU A 316 8.16 -6.46 20.62
C GLU A 316 9.60 -6.17 20.16
N LEU A 317 9.81 -5.87 18.88
CA LEU A 317 11.12 -5.53 18.35
C LEU A 317 11.68 -4.25 18.99
N PHE A 318 10.92 -3.15 19.01
CA PHE A 318 11.37 -1.90 19.61
C PHE A 318 11.66 -2.05 21.12
N ARG A 319 10.82 -2.80 21.84
CA ARG A 319 11.04 -3.08 23.26
C ARG A 319 12.30 -3.92 23.51
N SER A 320 12.64 -4.84 22.61
CA SER A 320 13.89 -5.61 22.69
C SER A 320 15.15 -4.76 22.48
N LEU A 321 14.98 -3.56 21.89
CA LEU A 321 16.02 -2.55 21.69
C LEU A 321 16.08 -1.50 22.82
N ASP A 322 15.39 -1.74 23.93
CA ASP A 322 15.26 -0.83 25.09
C ASP A 322 14.56 0.51 24.74
N ILE A 323 13.73 0.55 23.67
CA ILE A 323 13.02 1.75 23.24
C ILE A 323 11.56 1.71 23.71
N PRO A 324 11.10 2.66 24.55
CA PRO A 324 9.69 2.81 24.89
C PRO A 324 8.89 3.22 23.67
N VAL A 325 7.71 2.61 23.49
CA VAL A 325 6.80 2.92 22.37
C VAL A 325 5.36 3.06 22.84
N ARG A 326 4.53 3.70 22.02
CA ARG A 326 3.06 3.68 22.18
C ARG A 326 2.38 3.27 20.89
N GLN A 327 1.15 2.75 21.04
CA GLN A 327 0.22 2.52 19.93
C GLN A 327 -0.72 3.70 19.82
N LEU A 328 -0.82 4.27 18.62
CA LEU A 328 -1.70 5.39 18.29
C LEU A 328 -2.67 4.93 17.19
N GLU A 329 -3.96 4.81 17.50
CA GLU A 329 -4.98 4.44 16.51
C GLU A 329 -5.28 5.64 15.61
N CYS A 330 -5.11 5.46 14.29
CA CYS A 330 -5.36 6.52 13.31
C CYS A 330 -6.85 6.81 13.17
N CYS A 331 -7.21 8.09 13.15
CA CYS A 331 -8.59 8.51 12.92
C CYS A 331 -8.95 8.50 11.42
N SER A 332 -10.23 8.65 11.14
CA SER A 332 -10.80 8.53 9.80
C SER A 332 -10.23 9.52 8.77
N GLY A 333 -9.91 10.75 9.18
CA GLY A 333 -9.33 11.77 8.31
C GLY A 333 -7.85 11.56 8.00
N ASP A 334 -7.13 10.84 8.87
CA ASP A 334 -5.72 10.49 8.69
C ASP A 334 -5.51 9.21 7.86
N LEU A 335 -6.55 8.39 7.71
CA LEU A 335 -6.46 7.16 6.93
C LEU A 335 -6.33 7.43 5.42
N ALA A 336 -5.29 6.90 4.77
CA ALA A 336 -5.20 6.84 3.33
C ALA A 336 -6.41 6.11 2.68
N ASP A 337 -6.66 6.38 1.40
CA ASP A 337 -7.90 5.94 0.73
C ASP A 337 -8.12 4.43 0.69
N LEU A 338 -7.05 3.64 0.64
CA LEU A 338 -7.15 2.18 0.57
C LEU A 338 -7.32 1.52 1.94
N LYS A 339 -6.96 2.22 3.02
CA LYS A 339 -6.94 1.65 4.37
C LYS A 339 -8.35 1.49 4.94
N VAL A 340 -8.61 0.33 5.52
CA VAL A 340 -9.80 0.03 6.34
C VAL A 340 -9.56 0.46 7.78
N LYS A 341 -8.36 0.21 8.28
CA LYS A 341 -7.92 0.54 9.63
C LYS A 341 -6.40 0.67 9.66
N SER A 342 -5.87 1.57 10.49
CA SER A 342 -4.45 1.74 10.68
C SER A 342 -4.13 2.16 12.11
N CYS A 343 -2.97 1.75 12.61
CA CYS A 343 -2.39 2.34 13.80
C CYS A 343 -0.90 2.59 13.60
N ASP A 344 -0.41 3.63 14.23
CA ASP A 344 1.01 3.92 14.28
C ASP A 344 1.62 3.39 15.57
N ILE A 345 2.86 2.91 15.46
CA ILE A 345 3.73 2.70 16.60
C ILE A 345 4.69 3.87 16.62
N GLU A 346 4.67 4.58 17.72
CA GLU A 346 5.52 5.74 17.94
C GLU A 346 6.56 5.44 19.02
N ALA A 347 7.80 5.83 18.80
CA ALA A 347 8.91 5.68 19.72
C ALA A 347 9.09 6.94 20.58
N TRP A 348 9.52 6.75 21.82
CA TRP A 348 9.84 7.82 22.73
C TRP A 348 11.13 8.53 22.32
N SER A 349 11.10 9.85 22.24
CA SER A 349 12.27 10.71 22.13
C SER A 349 12.53 11.38 23.48
N PRO A 350 13.55 10.97 24.23
CA PRO A 350 13.93 11.64 25.48
C PRO A 350 14.35 13.09 25.26
N ARG A 351 14.98 13.40 24.11
CA ARG A 351 15.40 14.75 23.76
C ARG A 351 14.23 15.70 23.57
N GLN A 352 13.19 15.24 22.87
CA GLN A 352 12.00 16.05 22.58
C GLN A 352 10.92 15.90 23.65
N GLN A 353 11.04 14.91 24.54
CA GLN A 353 10.05 14.51 25.53
C GLN A 353 8.66 14.25 24.90
N LYS A 354 8.65 13.64 23.73
CA LYS A 354 7.47 13.23 22.99
C LYS A 354 7.68 11.93 22.22
N TYR A 355 6.58 11.35 21.78
CA TYR A 355 6.61 10.21 20.87
C TYR A 355 6.59 10.69 19.42
N PHE A 356 7.17 9.89 18.51
CA PHE A 356 7.14 10.13 17.07
C PHE A 356 7.00 8.80 16.32
N GLU A 357 6.34 8.85 15.16
CA GLU A 357 6.03 7.69 14.35
C GLU A 357 7.30 6.96 13.85
N VAL A 358 7.34 5.64 14.06
CA VAL A 358 8.39 4.73 13.56
C VAL A 358 7.85 3.60 12.71
N CYS A 359 6.59 3.20 12.87
CA CYS A 359 5.90 2.19 12.06
C CYS A 359 4.44 2.58 11.88
N SER A 360 3.83 2.18 10.77
CA SER A 360 2.39 2.32 10.52
C SER A 360 1.82 0.99 10.03
N CYS A 361 1.04 0.33 10.89
CA CYS A 361 0.37 -0.93 10.59
C CYS A 361 -0.95 -0.66 9.88
N SER A 362 -1.18 -1.30 8.74
CA SER A 362 -2.36 -1.05 7.92
C SER A 362 -3.10 -2.34 7.54
N ASN A 363 -4.41 -2.33 7.73
CA ASN A 363 -5.33 -3.28 7.13
C ASN A 363 -6.01 -2.60 5.92
N LEU A 364 -5.83 -3.15 4.73
CA LEU A 364 -6.37 -2.60 3.48
C LEU A 364 -7.63 -3.35 3.01
N GLY A 365 -8.06 -4.38 3.77
CA GLY A 365 -9.18 -5.22 3.36
C GLY A 365 -8.93 -5.82 1.98
N ASP A 366 -9.94 -5.81 1.11
CA ASP A 366 -9.85 -6.34 -0.24
C ASP A 366 -9.41 -5.30 -1.31
N ALA A 367 -9.06 -4.07 -0.90
CA ALA A 367 -8.83 -2.98 -1.84
C ALA A 367 -7.71 -3.25 -2.85
N GLN A 368 -6.55 -3.73 -2.37
CA GLN A 368 -5.43 -4.08 -3.25
C GLN A 368 -5.73 -5.34 -4.05
N ALA A 369 -6.33 -6.36 -3.42
CA ALA A 369 -6.72 -7.59 -4.11
C ALA A 369 -7.66 -7.33 -5.29
N ARG A 370 -8.61 -6.43 -5.13
CA ARG A 370 -9.55 -6.02 -6.18
C ARG A 370 -8.85 -5.27 -7.31
N ARG A 371 -7.96 -4.34 -6.99
CA ARG A 371 -7.19 -3.56 -7.97
C ARG A 371 -6.23 -4.42 -8.78
N LEU A 372 -5.55 -5.37 -8.13
CA LEU A 372 -4.58 -6.30 -8.72
C LEU A 372 -5.22 -7.58 -9.25
N LYS A 373 -6.56 -7.70 -9.20
CA LYS A 373 -7.32 -8.87 -9.66
C LYS A 373 -6.90 -10.18 -8.98
N MET A 374 -6.45 -10.10 -7.74
CA MET A 374 -6.15 -11.26 -6.92
C MET A 374 -7.46 -11.99 -6.58
N ARG A 375 -7.42 -13.31 -6.55
CA ARG A 375 -8.55 -14.18 -6.13
C ARG A 375 -8.01 -15.32 -5.28
N VAL A 376 -8.85 -15.83 -4.41
CA VAL A 376 -8.60 -17.08 -3.70
C VAL A 376 -9.60 -18.11 -4.18
N LYS A 377 -9.11 -19.32 -4.47
CA LYS A 377 -9.96 -20.46 -4.82
C LYS A 377 -10.27 -21.24 -3.55
N GLY A 378 -11.45 -21.02 -2.98
CA GLY A 378 -11.99 -21.79 -1.86
C GLY A 378 -12.97 -22.90 -2.30
N GLU A 379 -13.40 -23.69 -1.33
CA GLU A 379 -14.35 -24.80 -1.55
C GLU A 379 -15.70 -24.32 -2.13
N LYS A 380 -16.17 -23.16 -1.67
CA LYS A 380 -17.48 -22.58 -2.06
C LYS A 380 -17.42 -21.63 -3.26
N GLY A 381 -16.27 -21.53 -3.91
CA GLY A 381 -16.04 -20.61 -5.02
C GLY A 381 -14.85 -19.68 -4.80
N THR A 382 -14.76 -18.64 -5.63
CA THR A 382 -13.67 -17.67 -5.54
C THR A 382 -14.07 -16.44 -4.73
N TYR A 383 -13.14 -15.92 -3.92
CA TYR A 383 -13.30 -14.69 -3.15
C TYR A 383 -12.02 -13.84 -3.19
N LEU A 384 -12.10 -12.62 -2.65
CA LEU A 384 -10.97 -11.71 -2.55
C LEU A 384 -10.26 -11.89 -1.20
N PRO A 385 -8.94 -12.07 -1.18
CA PRO A 385 -8.19 -12.03 0.08
C PRO A 385 -8.11 -10.61 0.62
N HIS A 386 -7.83 -10.50 1.92
CA HIS A 386 -7.41 -9.25 2.54
C HIS A 386 -5.88 -9.14 2.54
N THR A 387 -5.39 -7.90 2.48
CA THR A 387 -3.97 -7.59 2.54
C THR A 387 -3.66 -6.65 3.69
N LEU A 388 -2.53 -6.89 4.34
CA LEU A 388 -2.03 -6.07 5.45
C LEU A 388 -0.53 -5.84 5.28
N ASN A 389 -0.07 -4.70 5.77
CA ASN A 389 1.35 -4.41 5.84
C ASN A 389 1.71 -3.67 7.13
N ASN A 390 2.96 -3.80 7.55
CA ASN A 390 3.53 -3.04 8.65
C ASN A 390 5.07 -3.03 8.55
N PRO A 391 5.74 -1.90 8.71
CA PRO A 391 7.18 -1.90 8.93
C PRO A 391 7.55 -2.72 10.16
N VAL A 392 8.53 -3.61 10.01
CA VAL A 392 9.20 -4.20 11.18
C VAL A 392 10.08 -3.13 11.80
N VAL A 393 10.89 -2.48 10.95
CA VAL A 393 11.74 -1.34 11.29
C VAL A 393 12.17 -0.59 10.04
N ALA A 394 12.24 0.74 10.14
CA ALA A 394 12.89 1.63 9.19
C ALA A 394 14.03 2.35 9.92
N PRO A 395 15.29 1.92 9.73
CA PRO A 395 16.42 2.36 10.54
C PRO A 395 16.59 3.86 10.70
N PRO A 396 16.38 4.73 9.71
CA PRO A 396 16.65 6.16 9.93
C PRO A 396 15.86 6.74 11.11
N ARG A 397 14.56 6.54 11.17
CA ARG A 397 13.75 6.96 12.33
C ARG A 397 14.05 6.13 13.57
N MET A 398 14.24 4.82 13.41
CA MET A 398 14.62 3.96 14.51
C MET A 398 15.99 4.35 15.09
N LEU A 399 16.98 4.72 14.25
CA LEU A 399 18.28 5.18 14.73
C LEU A 399 18.18 6.43 15.60
N ILE A 400 17.28 7.37 15.28
CA ILE A 400 16.99 8.53 16.13
C ILE A 400 16.56 8.05 17.52
N ALA A 401 15.51 7.21 17.57
CA ALA A 401 15.01 6.68 18.84
C ALA A 401 16.06 5.83 19.56
N PHE A 402 16.79 5.00 18.82
CA PHE A 402 17.84 4.13 19.38
C PHE A 402 18.97 4.95 20.04
N LEU A 403 19.51 5.92 19.31
CA LEU A 403 20.62 6.74 19.80
C LEU A 403 20.18 7.56 21.01
N GLU A 404 19.01 8.20 20.97
CA GLU A 404 18.53 9.00 22.09
C GLU A 404 18.22 8.18 23.35
N ASN A 405 17.69 6.94 23.21
CA ASN A 405 17.35 6.10 24.36
C ASN A 405 18.54 5.30 24.92
N ASN A 406 19.59 5.08 24.12
CA ASN A 406 20.76 4.29 24.53
C ASN A 406 22.04 5.12 24.76
N LEU A 407 21.98 6.46 24.55
CA LEU A 407 23.09 7.37 24.85
C LEU A 407 23.37 7.40 26.35
N GLN A 408 24.67 7.44 26.72
CA GLN A 408 25.16 7.58 28.08
C GLN A 408 25.72 8.99 28.32
N ALA A 409 25.83 9.40 29.56
CA ALA A 409 26.35 10.71 29.93
C ALA A 409 27.80 11.01 29.44
N ASP A 410 28.58 9.98 29.19
CA ASP A 410 29.94 10.10 28.64
C ASP A 410 29.98 10.11 27.10
N GLY A 411 28.83 10.15 26.44
CA GLY A 411 28.71 10.14 24.98
C GLY A 411 28.78 8.75 24.33
N THR A 412 28.98 7.69 25.11
CA THR A 412 28.93 6.31 24.59
C THR A 412 27.47 5.90 24.30
N VAL A 413 27.28 4.90 23.43
CA VAL A 413 25.95 4.35 23.10
C VAL A 413 25.92 2.87 23.47
N LYS A 414 25.01 2.50 24.37
CA LYS A 414 24.80 1.10 24.80
C LYS A 414 24.21 0.29 23.63
N ILE A 415 24.73 -0.92 23.43
CA ILE A 415 24.18 -1.90 22.48
C ILE A 415 23.38 -2.94 23.27
N PRO A 416 22.04 -2.99 23.11
CA PRO A 416 21.18 -4.01 23.70
C PRO A 416 21.66 -5.42 23.38
N ALA A 417 21.45 -6.36 24.31
CA ALA A 417 21.95 -7.73 24.19
C ALA A 417 21.54 -8.42 22.88
N VAL A 418 20.33 -8.15 22.38
CA VAL A 418 19.82 -8.74 21.13
C VAL A 418 20.56 -8.30 19.88
N LEU A 419 21.20 -7.13 19.90
CA LEU A 419 22.01 -6.61 18.78
C LEU A 419 23.49 -6.98 18.86
N GLN A 420 24.00 -7.35 20.04
CA GLN A 420 25.44 -7.63 20.23
C GLN A 420 25.96 -8.71 19.26
N PRO A 421 25.26 -9.81 18.97
CA PRO A 421 25.69 -10.79 17.97
C PRO A 421 25.89 -10.19 16.58
N TYR A 422 25.05 -9.23 16.18
CA TYR A 422 25.12 -8.55 14.89
C TYR A 422 26.18 -7.42 14.85
N MET A 423 26.67 -7.03 16.04
CA MET A 423 27.72 -6.04 16.23
C MET A 423 29.07 -6.66 16.61
N GLY A 424 29.27 -7.98 16.35
CA GLY A 424 30.50 -8.71 16.67
C GLY A 424 30.79 -8.78 18.16
N GLY A 425 29.78 -8.81 19.02
CA GLY A 425 29.87 -8.84 20.46
C GLY A 425 30.12 -7.47 21.13
N THR A 426 30.08 -6.38 20.37
CA THR A 426 30.23 -5.02 20.91
C THR A 426 29.08 -4.69 21.85
N GLN A 427 29.38 -4.27 23.06
CA GLN A 427 28.42 -3.89 24.10
C GLN A 427 28.19 -2.38 24.20
N MET A 428 29.19 -1.60 23.79
CA MET A 428 29.21 -0.15 23.90
C MET A 428 29.89 0.44 22.66
N LEU A 429 29.29 1.42 22.01
CA LEU A 429 29.97 2.24 21.01
C LEU A 429 30.65 3.44 21.71
N THR A 430 31.88 3.74 21.33
CA THR A 430 32.66 4.88 21.87
C THR A 430 32.82 5.93 20.78
N PRO A 431 32.49 7.20 21.05
CA PRO A 431 32.69 8.27 20.09
C PRO A 431 34.14 8.37 19.67
N LYS A 432 34.37 8.78 18.42
CA LYS A 432 35.74 9.00 17.88
C LYS A 432 36.05 10.48 18.08
N GLN A 433 37.11 10.74 18.80
CA GLN A 433 37.60 12.10 19.04
C GLN A 433 38.01 12.82 17.76
#